data_eede3b5651c56143b7e4cdb54657bd2f
#
_entry.id   eede3b5651c56143b7e4cdb54657bd2f
#
_cell.length_a   1.000
_cell.length_b   1.000
_cell.length_c   1.000
_cell.angle_alpha   90.00
_cell.angle_beta   90.00
_cell.angle_gamma   90.00
#
_symmetry.space_group_name_H-M   'P 1'
#
loop_
_entity.id
_entity.type
_entity.pdbx_description
1 polymer ?
#
loop_
_entity_poly.entity_id
_entity_poly.type
_entity_poly.pdbx_seq_one_letter_code
_entity_poly.pdbx_strand_id
1 'polypeptide(L)'
;MRLFTFATSPYARKVRMVLEYKGLECEMVERCYSLDRKPDLRAASERAEVPVLVLDDGRAIADSTIICEYLEDAHPNPPVFPGDPFERARVRAIDDLCDRTFDATVFGYLLGVLRSSSPEAEAMQDAGRAEFKALLARLERELDGRDFFCGAALSLADLSAICHVPAAHLMHLRITEFPRLAAWEKRMRAIPLVAADLERARKAMAEGDLASEFEGPDGRVHWRDSRLEWPVRHGFVDFIAREFHASKMMFPPDAS
;
A
#
# COMPACT_ATOMS: atom_id res chain seq x y z
N MET A 1 -15.91 -8.61 14.35
CA MET A 1 -15.55 -8.18 12.97
C MET A 1 -14.56 -9.16 12.36
N ARG A 2 -14.46 -9.20 11.01
CA ARG A 2 -13.51 -10.03 10.28
C ARG A 2 -12.87 -9.23 9.15
N LEU A 3 -11.54 -9.24 9.02
CA LEU A 3 -10.80 -8.54 7.98
C LEU A 3 -10.20 -9.55 7.00
N PHE A 4 -10.61 -9.49 5.73
CA PHE A 4 -9.85 -10.09 4.65
C PHE A 4 -8.59 -9.27 4.42
N THR A 5 -7.43 -9.91 4.52
CA THR A 5 -6.13 -9.25 4.56
C THR A 5 -5.07 -10.03 3.79
N PHE A 6 -3.94 -9.40 3.51
CA PHE A 6 -2.74 -10.05 3.01
C PHE A 6 -1.50 -9.43 3.66
N ALA A 7 -0.56 -10.25 4.08
CA ALA A 7 0.54 -9.83 4.94
C ALA A 7 1.40 -8.71 4.34
N THR A 8 1.65 -8.73 3.03
CA THR A 8 2.50 -7.75 2.33
C THR A 8 1.71 -6.57 1.73
N SER A 9 0.38 -6.67 1.60
CA SER A 9 -0.45 -5.61 1.02
C SER A 9 -0.37 -4.33 1.86
N PRO A 10 0.16 -3.21 1.34
CA PRO A 10 0.27 -1.95 2.08
C PRO A 10 -1.11 -1.44 2.54
N TYR A 11 -2.13 -1.64 1.74
CA TYR A 11 -3.51 -1.27 2.03
C TYR A 11 -4.07 -2.05 3.23
N ALA A 12 -3.87 -3.38 3.25
CA ALA A 12 -4.35 -4.22 4.35
C ALA A 12 -3.52 -4.00 5.63
N ARG A 13 -2.21 -3.76 5.49
CA ARG A 13 -1.30 -3.44 6.60
C ARG A 13 -1.76 -2.18 7.35
N LYS A 14 -2.09 -1.11 6.62
CA LYS A 14 -2.65 0.13 7.17
C LYS A 14 -3.87 -0.14 8.05
N VAL A 15 -4.85 -0.89 7.55
CA VAL A 15 -6.08 -1.23 8.28
C VAL A 15 -5.78 -2.08 9.52
N ARG A 16 -4.89 -3.09 9.42
CA ARG A 16 -4.48 -3.89 10.59
C ARG A 16 -3.90 -3.03 11.70
N MET A 17 -3.01 -2.09 11.34
CA MET A 17 -2.40 -1.19 12.32
C MET A 17 -3.42 -0.25 12.95
N VAL A 18 -4.43 0.23 12.20
CA VAL A 18 -5.52 1.04 12.75
C VAL A 18 -6.38 0.24 13.72
N LEU A 19 -6.75 -1.00 13.39
CA LEU A 19 -7.49 -1.90 14.29
C LEU A 19 -6.72 -2.15 15.59
N GLU A 20 -5.43 -2.47 15.50
CA GLU A 20 -4.58 -2.71 16.65
C GLU A 20 -4.39 -1.43 17.50
N TYR A 21 -4.16 -0.27 16.85
CA TYR A 21 -4.03 1.01 17.53
C TYR A 21 -5.27 1.39 18.33
N LYS A 22 -6.45 1.09 17.78
CA LYS A 22 -7.74 1.32 18.45
C LYS A 22 -8.13 0.22 19.46
N GLY A 23 -7.32 -0.85 19.59
CA GLY A 23 -7.60 -1.96 20.50
C GLY A 23 -8.82 -2.78 20.08
N LEU A 24 -9.14 -2.84 18.79
CA LEU A 24 -10.32 -3.52 18.27
C LEU A 24 -10.00 -4.99 17.93
N GLU A 25 -10.75 -5.92 18.51
CA GLU A 25 -10.66 -7.33 18.15
C GLU A 25 -11.24 -7.58 16.75
N CYS A 26 -10.45 -8.24 15.90
CA CYS A 26 -10.84 -8.56 14.54
C CYS A 26 -10.19 -9.87 14.11
N GLU A 27 -11.00 -10.80 13.58
CA GLU A 27 -10.50 -12.02 12.96
C GLU A 27 -9.77 -11.68 11.66
N MET A 28 -8.51 -12.13 11.53
CA MET A 28 -7.71 -11.93 10.32
C MET A 28 -7.86 -13.13 9.39
N VAL A 29 -8.37 -12.90 8.18
CA VAL A 29 -8.56 -13.92 7.15
C VAL A 29 -7.57 -13.65 6.03
N GLU A 30 -6.42 -14.36 6.05
CA GLU A 30 -5.39 -14.20 5.02
C GLU A 30 -5.89 -14.64 3.65
N ARG A 31 -5.68 -13.78 2.65
CA ARG A 31 -5.96 -14.06 1.24
C ARG A 31 -4.79 -13.60 0.40
N CYS A 32 -4.20 -14.53 -0.33
CA CYS A 32 -3.16 -14.20 -1.30
C CYS A 32 -3.75 -13.33 -2.42
N TYR A 33 -2.94 -12.43 -2.93
CA TYR A 33 -3.25 -11.59 -4.09
C TYR A 33 -3.42 -12.41 -5.39
N SER A 34 -2.84 -13.61 -5.42
CA SER A 34 -3.03 -14.52 -6.55
C SER A 34 -4.52 -14.77 -6.73
N LEU A 35 -4.92 -14.69 -7.96
CA LEU A 35 -6.22 -14.82 -8.60
C LEU A 35 -7.13 -15.98 -8.17
N ASP A 36 -6.78 -16.65 -7.09
CA ASP A 36 -7.63 -17.62 -6.44
C ASP A 36 -8.81 -16.85 -5.83
N ARG A 37 -9.73 -16.50 -6.73
CA ARG A 37 -10.95 -15.73 -6.48
C ARG A 37 -11.81 -16.50 -5.50
N LYS A 38 -11.43 -16.45 -4.21
CA LYS A 38 -12.14 -17.16 -3.18
C LYS A 38 -13.55 -16.64 -3.10
N PRO A 39 -14.56 -17.53 -3.19
CA PRO A 39 -15.97 -17.14 -3.24
C PRO A 39 -16.39 -16.22 -2.09
N ASP A 40 -15.77 -16.39 -0.92
CA ASP A 40 -16.03 -15.61 0.28
C ASP A 40 -15.58 -14.14 0.15
N LEU A 41 -14.40 -13.89 -0.43
CA LEU A 41 -13.92 -12.53 -0.69
C LEU A 41 -14.77 -11.84 -1.77
N ARG A 42 -15.17 -12.58 -2.81
CA ARG A 42 -16.06 -12.06 -3.86
C ARG A 42 -17.46 -11.75 -3.33
N ALA A 43 -17.98 -12.57 -2.42
CA ALA A 43 -19.25 -12.31 -1.78
C ALA A 43 -19.21 -11.04 -0.90
N ALA A 44 -18.04 -10.72 -0.35
CA ALA A 44 -17.84 -9.55 0.48
C ALA A 44 -17.47 -8.28 -0.32
N SER A 45 -16.86 -8.43 -1.52
CA SER A 45 -16.48 -7.31 -2.38
C SER A 45 -16.42 -7.75 -3.85
N GLU A 46 -17.13 -7.05 -4.72
CA GLU A 46 -17.15 -7.32 -6.16
C GLU A 46 -15.76 -7.29 -6.80
N ARG A 47 -14.88 -6.39 -6.31
CA ARG A 47 -13.50 -6.27 -6.78
C ARG A 47 -12.60 -7.44 -6.35
N ALA A 48 -13.01 -8.21 -5.33
CA ALA A 48 -12.23 -9.30 -4.72
C ALA A 48 -10.79 -8.90 -4.34
N GLU A 49 -10.62 -7.64 -3.92
CA GLU A 49 -9.34 -7.08 -3.46
C GLU A 49 -9.32 -6.96 -1.94
N VAL A 50 -8.15 -7.06 -1.35
CA VAL A 50 -7.95 -6.81 0.09
C VAL A 50 -7.44 -5.36 0.31
N PRO A 51 -7.83 -4.72 1.44
CA PRO A 51 -8.65 -5.24 2.55
C PRO A 51 -10.16 -5.16 2.31
N VAL A 52 -10.91 -6.06 2.96
CA VAL A 52 -12.35 -5.95 3.12
C VAL A 52 -12.70 -6.23 4.58
N LEU A 53 -13.38 -5.30 5.24
CA LEU A 53 -13.87 -5.44 6.61
C LEU A 53 -15.32 -5.93 6.59
N VAL A 54 -15.59 -7.06 7.23
CA VAL A 54 -16.94 -7.57 7.43
C VAL A 54 -17.32 -7.37 8.89
N LEU A 55 -18.42 -6.64 9.11
CA LEU A 55 -18.97 -6.35 10.43
C LEU A 55 -19.70 -7.56 11.02
N ASP A 56 -20.03 -7.53 12.31
CA ASP A 56 -20.72 -8.64 12.99
C ASP A 56 -22.16 -8.85 12.50
N ASP A 57 -22.77 -7.82 11.90
CA ASP A 57 -24.07 -7.89 11.26
C ASP A 57 -24.03 -8.36 9.79
N GLY A 58 -22.84 -8.68 9.27
CA GLY A 58 -22.62 -9.18 7.92
C GLY A 58 -22.42 -8.11 6.86
N ARG A 59 -22.56 -6.81 7.17
CA ARG A 59 -22.24 -5.73 6.22
C ARG A 59 -20.75 -5.72 5.93
N ALA A 60 -20.36 -5.48 4.68
CA ALA A 60 -18.98 -5.42 4.25
C ALA A 60 -18.60 -4.01 3.80
N ILE A 61 -17.36 -3.61 4.11
CA ILE A 61 -16.75 -2.35 3.72
C ILE A 61 -15.46 -2.68 2.99
N ALA A 62 -15.33 -2.25 1.75
CA ALA A 62 -14.13 -2.38 0.94
C ALA A 62 -13.43 -1.04 0.79
N ASP A 63 -12.15 -1.08 0.40
CA ASP A 63 -11.21 0.03 0.35
C ASP A 63 -10.61 0.43 1.71
N SER A 64 -9.27 0.51 1.73
CA SER A 64 -8.51 0.70 2.97
C SER A 64 -8.77 2.05 3.63
N THR A 65 -8.88 3.13 2.84
CA THR A 65 -9.16 4.47 3.35
C THR A 65 -10.57 4.56 3.91
N ILE A 66 -11.56 4.01 3.17
CA ILE A 66 -12.96 3.97 3.62
C ILE A 66 -13.10 3.16 4.90
N ILE A 67 -12.42 2.02 5.02
CA ILE A 67 -12.39 1.22 6.26
C ILE A 67 -11.80 2.04 7.41
N CYS A 68 -10.67 2.73 7.21
CA CYS A 68 -10.05 3.54 8.26
C CYS A 68 -10.94 4.72 8.69
N GLU A 69 -11.63 5.40 7.76
CA GLU A 69 -12.60 6.45 8.06
C GLU A 69 -13.79 5.88 8.85
N TYR A 70 -14.33 4.72 8.45
CA TYR A 70 -15.39 4.05 9.20
C TYR A 70 -14.95 3.71 10.64
N LEU A 71 -13.73 3.18 10.80
CA LEU A 71 -13.18 2.83 12.11
C LEU A 71 -12.97 4.08 12.98
N GLU A 72 -12.63 5.22 12.38
CA GLU A 72 -12.52 6.49 13.09
C GLU A 72 -13.90 6.98 13.57
N ASP A 73 -14.90 6.95 12.69
CA ASP A 73 -16.25 7.42 13.01
C ASP A 73 -16.95 6.53 14.04
N ALA A 74 -16.80 5.19 13.89
CA ALA A 74 -17.43 4.22 14.80
C ALA A 74 -16.69 4.06 16.13
N HIS A 75 -15.37 4.29 16.14
CA HIS A 75 -14.46 4.12 17.28
C HIS A 75 -13.48 5.30 17.37
N PRO A 76 -13.92 6.51 17.79
CA PRO A 76 -13.12 7.72 17.69
C PRO A 76 -11.89 7.77 18.61
N ASN A 77 -11.74 6.84 19.55
CA ASN A 77 -10.64 6.83 20.51
C ASN A 77 -9.87 5.49 20.50
N PRO A 78 -8.51 5.54 20.48
CA PRO A 78 -7.69 6.72 20.19
C PRO A 78 -7.86 7.19 18.73
N PRO A 79 -7.79 8.52 18.45
CA PRO A 79 -8.00 9.05 17.11
C PRO A 79 -6.81 8.77 16.19
N VAL A 80 -7.09 8.47 14.92
CA VAL A 80 -6.08 8.43 13.84
C VAL A 80 -6.17 9.65 12.92
N PHE A 81 -7.12 10.55 13.19
CA PHE A 81 -7.22 11.85 12.55
C PHE A 81 -7.18 12.96 13.61
N PRO A 82 -6.46 14.06 13.36
CA PRO A 82 -6.47 15.23 14.25
C PRO A 82 -7.85 15.89 14.28
N GLY A 83 -8.09 16.73 15.31
CA GLY A 83 -9.36 17.47 15.46
C GLY A 83 -9.51 18.61 14.46
N ASP A 84 -8.40 19.24 14.05
CA ASP A 84 -8.43 20.37 13.11
C ASP A 84 -8.79 19.90 11.68
N PRO A 85 -9.77 20.51 11.02
CA PRO A 85 -10.21 20.09 9.68
C PRO A 85 -9.13 20.19 8.59
N PHE A 86 -8.21 21.16 8.69
CA PHE A 86 -7.13 21.30 7.72
C PHE A 86 -6.09 20.18 7.89
N GLU A 87 -5.72 19.88 9.13
CA GLU A 87 -4.81 18.77 9.42
C GLU A 87 -5.45 17.40 9.05
N ARG A 88 -6.77 17.23 9.22
CA ARG A 88 -7.51 16.07 8.71
C ARG A 88 -7.40 15.94 7.18
N ALA A 89 -7.49 17.07 6.46
CA ALA A 89 -7.30 17.07 5.01
C ALA A 89 -5.86 16.69 4.63
N ARG A 90 -4.85 17.15 5.40
CA ARG A 90 -3.45 16.75 5.20
C ARG A 90 -3.23 15.24 5.43
N VAL A 91 -3.85 14.65 6.45
CA VAL A 91 -3.82 13.19 6.66
C VAL A 91 -4.30 12.47 5.41
N ARG A 92 -5.45 12.86 4.87
CA ARG A 92 -6.03 12.26 3.66
C ARG A 92 -5.14 12.46 2.42
N ALA A 93 -4.52 13.63 2.28
CA ALA A 93 -3.62 13.91 1.16
C ALA A 93 -2.35 13.06 1.19
N ILE A 94 -1.81 12.76 2.37
CA ILE A 94 -0.65 11.86 2.52
C ILE A 94 -1.08 10.41 2.32
N ASP A 95 -2.24 10.02 2.81
CA ASP A 95 -2.82 8.69 2.60
C ASP A 95 -3.04 8.43 1.09
N ASP A 96 -3.69 9.35 0.37
CA ASP A 96 -3.88 9.27 -1.09
C ASP A 96 -2.54 9.22 -1.85
N LEU A 97 -1.55 10.02 -1.43
CA LEU A 97 -0.20 9.97 -2.00
C LEU A 97 0.41 8.57 -1.87
N CYS A 98 0.25 7.94 -0.71
CA CYS A 98 0.75 6.59 -0.44
C CYS A 98 0.02 5.55 -1.28
N ASP A 99 -1.30 5.58 -1.26
CA ASP A 99 -2.14 4.57 -1.91
C ASP A 99 -2.09 4.64 -3.44
N ARG A 100 -1.81 5.80 -4.02
CA ARG A 100 -1.78 6.00 -5.47
C ARG A 100 -0.36 6.12 -6.01
N THR A 101 0.40 7.11 -5.54
CA THR A 101 1.67 7.44 -6.18
C THR A 101 2.81 6.53 -5.70
N PHE A 102 2.94 6.31 -4.39
CA PHE A 102 3.94 5.37 -3.89
C PHE A 102 3.69 3.95 -4.39
N ASP A 103 2.44 3.47 -4.31
CA ASP A 103 2.06 2.14 -4.80
C ASP A 103 2.39 1.97 -6.28
N ALA A 104 1.98 2.92 -7.13
CA ALA A 104 2.25 2.86 -8.56
C ALA A 104 3.75 2.90 -8.89
N THR A 105 4.53 3.69 -8.16
CA THR A 105 5.98 3.78 -8.33
C THR A 105 6.68 2.49 -7.92
N VAL A 106 6.30 1.90 -6.78
CA VAL A 106 6.82 0.59 -6.33
C VAL A 106 6.44 -0.50 -7.33
N PHE A 107 5.18 -0.53 -7.77
CA PHE A 107 4.69 -1.47 -8.77
C PHE A 107 5.46 -1.34 -10.09
N GLY A 108 5.65 -0.13 -10.60
CA GLY A 108 6.41 0.12 -11.84
C GLY A 108 7.85 -0.36 -11.75
N TYR A 109 8.54 -0.09 -10.63
CA TYR A 109 9.87 -0.62 -10.36
C TYR A 109 9.89 -2.14 -10.35
N LEU A 110 8.99 -2.78 -9.59
CA LEU A 110 8.90 -4.23 -9.48
C LEU A 110 8.53 -4.89 -10.80
N LEU A 111 7.69 -4.25 -11.60
CA LEU A 111 7.37 -4.72 -12.95
C LEU A 111 8.63 -4.78 -13.83
N GLY A 112 9.52 -3.79 -13.74
CA GLY A 112 10.84 -3.83 -14.40
C GLY A 112 11.73 -4.97 -13.88
N VAL A 113 11.63 -5.34 -12.60
CA VAL A 113 12.33 -6.51 -12.04
C VAL A 113 11.74 -7.82 -12.59
N LEU A 114 10.42 -7.97 -12.53
CA LEU A 114 9.70 -9.18 -12.98
C LEU A 114 9.83 -9.40 -14.49
N ARG A 115 9.90 -8.32 -15.26
CA ARG A 115 10.07 -8.34 -16.73
C ARG A 115 11.52 -8.07 -17.13
N SER A 116 12.49 -8.62 -16.41
CA SER A 116 13.93 -8.37 -16.61
C SER A 116 14.44 -8.65 -18.02
N SER A 117 13.76 -9.48 -18.79
CA SER A 117 14.06 -9.73 -20.22
C SER A 117 13.44 -8.69 -21.18
N SER A 118 12.60 -7.78 -20.69
CA SER A 118 12.04 -6.70 -21.51
C SER A 118 13.08 -5.63 -21.82
N PRO A 119 13.07 -5.05 -23.04
CA PRO A 119 13.96 -3.92 -23.38
C PRO A 119 13.82 -2.70 -22.45
N GLU A 120 12.65 -2.52 -21.84
CA GLU A 120 12.36 -1.39 -20.95
C GLU A 120 12.67 -1.67 -19.48
N ALA A 121 13.05 -2.88 -19.12
CA ALA A 121 13.17 -3.32 -17.72
C ALA A 121 14.09 -2.42 -16.86
N GLU A 122 15.29 -2.09 -17.38
CA GLU A 122 16.25 -1.22 -16.69
C GLU A 122 15.72 0.22 -16.60
N ALA A 123 15.16 0.75 -17.70
CA ALA A 123 14.59 2.10 -17.72
C ALA A 123 13.39 2.23 -16.76
N MET A 124 12.57 1.21 -16.60
CA MET A 124 11.48 1.18 -15.62
C MET A 124 12.00 1.19 -14.19
N GLN A 125 13.05 0.43 -13.90
CA GLN A 125 13.68 0.43 -12.58
C GLN A 125 14.32 1.79 -12.27
N ASP A 126 14.99 2.43 -13.24
CA ASP A 126 15.58 3.75 -13.07
C ASP A 126 14.53 4.84 -12.86
N ALA A 127 13.46 4.84 -13.64
CA ALA A 127 12.33 5.74 -13.48
C ALA A 127 11.69 5.58 -12.09
N GLY A 128 11.45 4.33 -11.67
CA GLY A 128 10.92 4.02 -10.35
C GLY A 128 11.82 4.52 -9.22
N ARG A 129 13.13 4.30 -9.29
CA ARG A 129 14.09 4.83 -8.31
C ARG A 129 14.09 6.34 -8.24
N ALA A 130 14.10 7.01 -9.40
CA ALA A 130 14.11 8.46 -9.47
C ALA A 130 12.84 9.07 -8.85
N GLU A 131 11.68 8.55 -9.23
CA GLU A 131 10.41 9.03 -8.68
C GLU A 131 10.27 8.71 -7.20
N PHE A 132 10.63 7.50 -6.76
CA PHE A 132 10.57 7.15 -5.34
C PHE A 132 11.46 8.04 -4.49
N LYS A 133 12.67 8.39 -4.97
CA LYS A 133 13.54 9.36 -4.31
C LYS A 133 12.88 10.74 -4.18
N ALA A 134 12.18 11.20 -5.22
CA ALA A 134 11.43 12.45 -5.18
C ALA A 134 10.26 12.41 -4.19
N LEU A 135 9.59 11.26 -4.07
CA LEU A 135 8.52 11.04 -3.10
C LEU A 135 9.06 11.04 -1.65
N LEU A 136 10.21 10.42 -1.39
CA LEU A 136 10.87 10.51 -0.07
C LEU A 136 11.23 11.97 0.27
N ALA A 137 11.74 12.74 -0.71
CA ALA A 137 12.02 14.16 -0.51
C ALA A 137 10.74 14.97 -0.24
N ARG A 138 9.60 14.58 -0.81
CA ARG A 138 8.30 15.18 -0.49
C ARG A 138 7.89 14.89 0.95
N LEU A 139 7.97 13.64 1.40
CA LEU A 139 7.66 13.26 2.80
C LEU A 139 8.61 13.95 3.80
N GLU A 140 9.90 14.10 3.46
CA GLU A 140 10.87 14.87 4.25
C GLU A 140 10.40 16.31 4.49
N ARG A 141 9.83 16.97 3.47
CA ARG A 141 9.29 18.34 3.59
C ARG A 141 7.97 18.35 4.38
N GLU A 142 7.10 17.35 4.17
CA GLU A 142 5.80 17.26 4.87
C GLU A 142 5.95 17.10 6.38
N LEU A 143 7.03 16.47 6.84
CA LEU A 143 7.33 16.35 8.27
C LEU A 143 7.60 17.71 8.92
N ASP A 144 8.26 18.64 8.23
CA ASP A 144 8.50 20.02 8.66
C ASP A 144 8.99 20.14 10.14
N GLY A 145 9.86 19.23 10.53
CA GLY A 145 10.41 19.17 11.90
C GLY A 145 9.48 18.61 12.98
N ARG A 146 8.30 18.12 12.60
CA ARG A 146 7.35 17.47 13.50
C ARG A 146 7.74 16.01 13.75
N ASP A 147 7.24 15.48 14.87
CA ASP A 147 7.47 14.07 15.23
C ASP A 147 6.70 13.11 14.33
N PHE A 148 5.48 13.46 13.93
CA PHE A 148 4.61 12.76 13.00
C PHE A 148 4.07 13.73 11.94
N PHE A 149 3.53 13.22 10.84
CA PHE A 149 3.10 14.06 9.71
C PHE A 149 2.08 15.14 10.11
N CYS A 150 1.22 14.86 11.07
CA CYS A 150 0.18 15.78 11.50
C CYS A 150 0.34 16.24 12.97
N GLY A 151 1.58 16.36 13.44
CA GLY A 151 1.89 16.94 14.76
C GLY A 151 2.65 16.02 15.69
N ALA A 152 2.28 16.01 16.97
CA ALA A 152 2.94 15.23 18.02
C ALA A 152 2.30 13.84 18.23
N ALA A 153 1.18 13.54 17.58
CA ALA A 153 0.46 12.28 17.72
C ALA A 153 0.48 11.48 16.42
N LEU A 154 0.51 10.14 16.56
CA LEU A 154 0.39 9.19 15.44
C LEU A 154 -0.95 9.43 14.72
N SER A 155 -0.91 9.41 13.40
CA SER A 155 -2.08 9.56 12.53
C SER A 155 -2.13 8.50 11.44
N LEU A 156 -3.24 8.42 10.69
CA LEU A 156 -3.37 7.55 9.53
C LEU A 156 -2.29 7.86 8.48
N ALA A 157 -1.85 9.12 8.33
CA ALA A 157 -0.77 9.50 7.42
C ALA A 157 0.54 8.75 7.73
N ASP A 158 0.87 8.59 9.01
CA ASP A 158 2.06 7.86 9.46
C ASP A 158 1.91 6.36 9.20
N LEU A 159 0.75 5.80 9.49
CA LEU A 159 0.46 4.37 9.26
C LEU A 159 0.44 4.02 7.76
N SER A 160 -0.01 4.93 6.91
CA SER A 160 0.05 4.76 5.45
C SER A 160 1.49 4.86 4.94
N ALA A 161 2.23 5.90 5.34
CA ALA A 161 3.59 6.14 4.88
C ALA A 161 4.55 5.00 5.27
N ILE A 162 4.44 4.46 6.50
CA ILE A 162 5.33 3.38 6.95
C ILE A 162 5.11 2.07 6.19
N CYS A 163 3.97 1.89 5.53
CA CYS A 163 3.75 0.74 4.66
C CYS A 163 4.59 0.79 3.37
N HIS A 164 4.97 1.99 2.92
CA HIS A 164 5.66 2.22 1.64
C HIS A 164 7.13 2.63 1.79
N VAL A 165 7.47 3.49 2.76
CA VAL A 165 8.83 4.03 2.93
C VAL A 165 9.92 2.94 2.97
N PRO A 166 9.73 1.77 3.62
CA PRO A 166 10.72 0.70 3.61
C PRO A 166 11.06 0.12 2.24
N ALA A 167 10.23 0.34 1.20
CA ALA A 167 10.54 -0.06 -0.17
C ALA A 167 11.77 0.67 -0.74
N ALA A 168 12.23 1.75 -0.11
CA ALA A 168 13.51 2.38 -0.41
C ALA A 168 14.66 1.36 -0.43
N HIS A 169 14.64 0.38 0.48
CA HIS A 169 15.68 -0.67 0.53
C HIS A 169 15.66 -1.58 -0.70
N LEU A 170 14.47 -1.92 -1.22
CA LEU A 170 14.34 -2.71 -2.45
C LEU A 170 14.93 -1.98 -3.66
N MET A 171 14.86 -0.65 -3.65
CA MET A 171 15.34 0.22 -4.72
C MET A 171 16.79 0.68 -4.49
N HIS A 172 17.49 0.16 -3.47
CA HIS A 172 18.82 0.55 -3.07
C HIS A 172 18.99 2.05 -2.75
N LEU A 173 17.91 2.69 -2.30
CA LEU A 173 17.92 4.09 -1.84
C LEU A 173 18.26 4.19 -0.35
N ARG A 174 18.95 5.26 0.02
CA ARG A 174 19.34 5.52 1.41
C ARG A 174 18.40 6.52 2.07
N ILE A 175 17.60 6.04 3.01
CA ILE A 175 16.71 6.92 3.79
C ILE A 175 17.49 7.99 4.58
N THR A 176 18.75 7.73 4.90
CA THR A 176 19.65 8.66 5.61
C THR A 176 19.95 9.95 4.84
N GLU A 177 19.67 10.01 3.54
CA GLU A 177 19.71 11.25 2.75
C GLU A 177 18.58 12.22 3.13
N PHE A 178 17.57 11.75 3.88
CA PHE A 178 16.37 12.46 4.34
C PHE A 178 16.31 12.43 5.86
N PRO A 179 17.02 13.33 6.57
CA PRO A 179 17.28 13.17 8.01
C PRO A 179 16.03 13.22 8.89
N ARG A 180 15.02 14.04 8.56
CA ARG A 180 13.74 14.08 9.29
C ARG A 180 12.95 12.80 9.08
N LEU A 181 12.89 12.32 7.84
CA LEU A 181 12.21 11.08 7.49
C LEU A 181 12.90 9.86 8.10
N ALA A 182 14.24 9.84 8.16
CA ALA A 182 14.99 8.80 8.85
C ALA A 182 14.72 8.79 10.36
N ALA A 183 14.64 9.97 10.99
CA ALA A 183 14.29 10.10 12.40
C ALA A 183 12.84 9.65 12.65
N TRP A 184 11.90 10.01 11.77
CA TRP A 184 10.52 9.57 11.82
C TRP A 184 10.42 8.04 11.63
N GLU A 185 11.09 7.45 10.64
CA GLU A 185 11.08 5.99 10.43
C GLU A 185 11.60 5.25 11.66
N LYS A 186 12.69 5.75 12.27
CA LYS A 186 13.22 5.18 13.51
C LYS A 186 12.17 5.23 14.64
N ARG A 187 11.45 6.35 14.77
CA ARG A 187 10.37 6.52 15.75
C ARG A 187 9.21 5.56 15.48
N MET A 188 8.78 5.45 14.23
CA MET A 188 7.74 4.51 13.82
C MET A 188 8.10 3.07 14.17
N ARG A 189 9.32 2.64 13.87
CA ARG A 189 9.83 1.30 14.20
C ARG A 189 9.92 1.01 15.69
N ALA A 190 9.94 2.03 16.56
CA ALA A 190 9.91 1.88 18.00
C ALA A 190 8.49 1.67 18.56
N ILE A 191 7.45 1.90 17.76
CA ILE A 191 6.04 1.66 18.15
C ILE A 191 5.76 0.14 18.00
N PRO A 192 5.33 -0.56 19.08
CA PRO A 192 5.21 -2.02 19.06
C PRO A 192 4.34 -2.56 17.92
N LEU A 193 3.17 -1.97 17.66
CA LEU A 193 2.28 -2.40 16.58
C LEU A 193 2.91 -2.25 15.19
N VAL A 194 3.68 -1.18 14.98
CA VAL A 194 4.40 -0.95 13.71
C VAL A 194 5.54 -1.94 13.56
N ALA A 195 6.32 -2.18 14.61
CA ALA A 195 7.40 -3.18 14.61
C ALA A 195 6.87 -4.58 14.28
N ALA A 196 5.75 -4.97 14.89
CA ALA A 196 5.10 -6.26 14.65
C ALA A 196 4.58 -6.38 13.20
N ASP A 197 3.97 -5.34 12.64
CA ASP A 197 3.51 -5.34 11.25
C ASP A 197 4.67 -5.43 10.25
N LEU A 198 5.73 -4.63 10.46
CA LEU A 198 6.93 -4.67 9.62
C LEU A 198 7.60 -6.05 9.64
N GLU A 199 7.69 -6.68 10.80
CA GLU A 199 8.27 -8.03 10.91
C GLU A 199 7.38 -9.08 10.22
N ARG A 200 6.06 -8.99 10.36
CA ARG A 200 5.11 -9.86 9.64
C ARG A 200 5.27 -9.72 8.13
N ALA A 201 5.34 -8.49 7.62
CA ALA A 201 5.53 -8.23 6.20
C ALA A 201 6.89 -8.75 5.72
N ARG A 202 7.99 -8.49 6.47
CA ARG A 202 9.33 -8.98 6.16
C ARG A 202 9.38 -10.50 6.08
N LYS A 203 8.75 -11.19 7.05
CA LYS A 203 8.69 -12.65 7.07
C LYS A 203 7.92 -13.18 5.85
N ALA A 204 6.75 -12.62 5.55
CA ALA A 204 5.96 -13.02 4.41
C ALA A 204 6.71 -12.82 3.07
N MET A 205 7.43 -11.70 2.92
CA MET A 205 8.28 -11.46 1.74
C MET A 205 9.46 -12.44 1.63
N ALA A 206 10.03 -12.87 2.75
CA ALA A 206 11.14 -13.83 2.75
C ALA A 206 10.68 -15.27 2.46
N GLU A 207 9.45 -15.62 2.82
CA GLU A 207 8.85 -16.94 2.62
C GLU A 207 8.09 -17.03 1.28
N GLY A 208 7.69 -15.88 0.70
CA GLY A 208 6.95 -15.78 -0.55
C GLY A 208 7.86 -15.68 -1.78
N ASP A 209 7.25 -15.89 -2.94
CA ASP A 209 7.86 -15.54 -4.23
C ASP A 209 7.27 -14.20 -4.70
N LEU A 210 8.15 -13.24 -4.99
CA LEU A 210 7.74 -11.92 -5.46
C LEU A 210 6.83 -11.99 -6.69
N ALA A 211 7.11 -12.92 -7.61
CA ALA A 211 6.28 -13.11 -8.80
C ALA A 211 4.86 -13.51 -8.41
N SER A 212 4.71 -14.45 -7.49
CA SER A 212 3.39 -14.94 -7.05
C SER A 212 2.56 -13.89 -6.30
N GLU A 213 3.18 -12.83 -5.81
CA GLU A 213 2.47 -11.70 -5.20
C GLU A 213 1.81 -10.77 -6.23
N PHE A 214 2.38 -10.65 -7.43
CA PHE A 214 1.94 -9.72 -8.46
C PHE A 214 1.38 -10.41 -9.71
N GLU A 215 1.77 -11.66 -9.94
CA GLU A 215 1.33 -12.45 -11.08
C GLU A 215 0.40 -13.58 -10.64
N GLY A 216 -0.66 -13.78 -11.41
CA GLY A 216 -1.48 -14.97 -11.28
C GLY A 216 -0.75 -16.23 -11.81
N PRO A 217 -1.32 -17.43 -11.56
CA PRO A 217 -0.75 -18.70 -12.02
C PRO A 217 -0.50 -18.77 -13.53
N ASP A 218 -1.20 -17.94 -14.30
CA ASP A 218 -1.09 -17.80 -15.76
C ASP A 218 -0.12 -16.69 -16.19
N GLY A 219 0.62 -16.10 -15.25
CA GLY A 219 1.59 -15.03 -15.47
C GLY A 219 0.96 -13.70 -15.84
N ARG A 220 -0.34 -13.50 -15.58
CA ARG A 220 -1.02 -12.22 -15.74
C ARG A 220 -0.83 -11.34 -14.51
N VAL A 221 -0.55 -10.07 -14.75
CA VAL A 221 -0.38 -9.05 -13.72
C VAL A 221 -1.70 -8.30 -13.52
N HIS A 222 -2.04 -8.04 -12.26
CA HIS A 222 -3.23 -7.28 -11.90
C HIS A 222 -2.97 -5.78 -11.96
N TRP A 223 -3.70 -5.10 -12.85
CA TRP A 223 -3.57 -3.67 -13.09
C TRP A 223 -4.71 -2.90 -12.42
N ARG A 224 -4.36 -1.73 -11.88
CA ARG A 224 -5.27 -0.75 -11.28
C ARG A 224 -5.02 0.61 -11.95
N ASP A 225 -5.92 1.58 -11.71
CA ASP A 225 -5.88 2.91 -12.32
C ASP A 225 -4.50 3.57 -12.26
N SER A 226 -3.99 3.82 -11.07
CA SER A 226 -2.70 4.46 -10.86
C SER A 226 -1.51 3.64 -11.34
N ARG A 227 -1.60 2.30 -11.28
CA ARG A 227 -0.58 1.38 -11.78
C ARG A 227 -0.50 1.38 -13.31
N LEU A 228 -1.63 1.60 -14.00
CA LEU A 228 -1.66 1.75 -15.45
C LEU A 228 -1.17 3.15 -15.88
N GLU A 229 -1.52 4.19 -15.12
CA GLU A 229 -1.09 5.56 -15.40
C GLU A 229 0.44 5.70 -15.34
N TRP A 230 1.09 5.03 -14.39
CA TRP A 230 2.52 5.17 -14.14
C TRP A 230 3.39 4.87 -15.39
N PRO A 231 3.32 3.70 -16.03
CA PRO A 231 4.13 3.41 -17.21
C PRO A 231 3.77 4.30 -18.41
N VAL A 232 2.51 4.70 -18.56
CA VAL A 232 2.10 5.62 -19.62
C VAL A 232 2.76 6.99 -19.42
N ARG A 233 2.74 7.52 -18.21
CA ARG A 233 3.34 8.81 -17.85
C ARG A 233 4.88 8.80 -18.02
N HIS A 234 5.52 7.66 -17.82
CA HIS A 234 6.96 7.47 -18.02
C HIS A 234 7.36 7.06 -19.45
N GLY A 235 6.41 7.03 -20.40
CA GLY A 235 6.68 6.76 -21.80
C GLY A 235 6.80 5.28 -22.18
N PHE A 236 6.41 4.34 -21.29
CA PHE A 236 6.44 2.90 -21.53
C PHE A 236 5.17 2.38 -22.23
N VAL A 237 4.63 3.14 -23.19
CA VAL A 237 3.38 2.81 -23.88
C VAL A 237 3.53 1.52 -24.72
N ASP A 238 4.66 1.34 -25.38
CA ASP A 238 4.92 0.14 -26.19
C ASP A 238 5.01 -1.12 -25.31
N PHE A 239 5.56 -1.01 -24.11
CA PHE A 239 5.55 -2.09 -23.12
C PHE A 239 4.11 -2.48 -22.76
N ILE A 240 3.25 -1.51 -22.43
CA ILE A 240 1.84 -1.75 -22.12
C ILE A 240 1.11 -2.40 -23.29
N ALA A 241 1.33 -1.91 -24.51
CA ALA A 241 0.72 -2.49 -25.71
C ALA A 241 1.14 -3.97 -25.89
N ARG A 242 2.40 -4.30 -25.66
CA ARG A 242 2.86 -5.71 -25.72
C ARG A 242 2.25 -6.58 -24.65
N GLU A 243 2.21 -6.13 -23.38
CA GLU A 243 1.57 -6.89 -22.28
C GLU A 243 0.08 -7.11 -22.56
N PHE A 244 -0.61 -6.10 -23.10
CA PHE A 244 -2.01 -6.19 -23.48
C PHE A 244 -2.23 -7.22 -24.61
N HIS A 245 -1.48 -7.13 -25.71
CA HIS A 245 -1.59 -8.07 -26.84
C HIS A 245 -1.18 -9.50 -26.47
N ALA A 246 -0.26 -9.65 -25.51
CA ALA A 246 0.13 -10.95 -24.97
C ALA A 246 -0.87 -11.52 -23.96
N SER A 247 -1.99 -10.81 -23.68
CA SER A 247 -2.96 -11.18 -22.66
C SER A 247 -2.37 -11.34 -21.24
N LYS A 248 -1.33 -10.56 -20.94
CA LYS A 248 -0.63 -10.55 -19.64
C LYS A 248 -1.22 -9.56 -18.64
N MET A 249 -2.22 -8.80 -19.05
CA MET A 249 -2.88 -7.82 -18.19
C MET A 249 -4.20 -8.37 -17.70
N MET A 250 -4.49 -8.14 -16.41
CA MET A 250 -5.75 -8.43 -15.82
C MET A 250 -6.24 -7.20 -15.04
N PHE A 251 -7.50 -6.89 -15.21
CA PHE A 251 -8.17 -5.81 -14.51
C PHE A 251 -9.14 -6.39 -13.45
N PRO A 252 -9.51 -5.64 -12.42
CA PRO A 252 -10.59 -6.02 -11.55
C PRO A 252 -11.81 -6.40 -12.40
N PRO A 253 -12.59 -7.41 -12.01
CA PRO A 253 -13.80 -7.73 -12.73
C PRO A 253 -14.68 -6.48 -12.78
N ASP A 254 -15.12 -6.14 -13.98
CA ASP A 254 -16.18 -5.14 -14.14
C ASP A 254 -17.37 -5.53 -13.27
N ALA A 255 -18.05 -4.55 -12.72
CA ALA A 255 -19.30 -4.71 -12.00
C ALA A 255 -20.40 -5.09 -13.01
N SER A 256 -20.36 -6.34 -13.50
CA SER A 256 -21.36 -6.92 -14.42
C SER A 256 -22.09 -8.06 -13.74
#